data_4d8367853887d1c8b9c371277ab4a859
#
_entry.id   4d8367853887d1c8b9c371277ab4a859
#
_cell.length_a   1.000
_cell.length_b   1.000
_cell.length_c   1.000
_cell.angle_alpha   90.00
_cell.angle_beta   90.00
_cell.angle_gamma   90.00
#
_symmetry.space_group_name_H-M   'P 1'
#
loop_
_entity.id
_entity.type
_entity.pdbx_description
1 polymer ?
#
loop_
_entity_poly.entity_id
_entity_poly.type
_entity_poly.pdbx_seq_one_letter_code
_entity_poly.pdbx_strand_id
1 'polypeptide(L)'
;MRKKEKMAKDKIDEKILDYLKNDSRESFVEIGKKLKLSESAIRRRVKNLVDSKVIEKFTIEMGETNSTSAIVLISVDSTTDTSKVSSRLTKLYAVKTVYEITGQYDITTIMSASSIAEINNSIDELRKIAGVVDTNTVIILKKII
;
A
#
# COMPACT_ATOMS: atom_id res chain seq x y z
N MET A 1 -22.75 -15.40 11.55
CA MET A 1 -21.46 -15.05 10.90
C MET A 1 -20.31 -15.58 11.74
N ARG A 2 -19.60 -16.63 11.31
CA ARG A 2 -18.45 -17.17 12.04
C ARG A 2 -17.28 -16.16 11.95
N LYS A 3 -16.83 -15.63 13.09
CA LYS A 3 -15.54 -14.91 13.19
C LYS A 3 -14.46 -15.84 12.62
N LYS A 4 -13.83 -15.46 11.49
CA LYS A 4 -12.60 -16.11 11.04
C LYS A 4 -11.54 -15.84 12.11
N GLU A 5 -11.19 -16.86 12.87
CA GLU A 5 -10.02 -16.81 13.76
C GLU A 5 -8.82 -16.44 12.91
N LYS A 6 -8.15 -15.38 13.33
CA LYS A 6 -6.90 -14.91 12.71
C LYS A 6 -5.86 -15.98 13.01
N MET A 7 -5.60 -16.88 12.03
CA MET A 7 -4.58 -17.92 12.18
C MET A 7 -3.26 -17.26 12.61
N ALA A 8 -2.78 -17.65 13.79
CA ALA A 8 -1.47 -17.20 14.27
C ALA A 8 -0.40 -17.71 13.28
N LYS A 9 0.42 -16.79 12.80
CA LYS A 9 1.58 -17.12 11.96
C LYS A 9 2.54 -17.97 12.76
N ASP A 10 2.95 -19.10 12.23
CA ASP A 10 4.04 -19.88 12.80
C ASP A 10 5.41 -19.43 12.24
N LYS A 11 6.50 -19.89 12.86
CA LYS A 11 7.87 -19.57 12.43
C LYS A 11 8.17 -20.00 10.99
N ILE A 12 7.46 -20.98 10.47
CA ILE A 12 7.62 -21.44 9.08
C ILE A 12 6.94 -20.46 8.15
N ASP A 13 5.75 -19.98 8.49
CA ASP A 13 5.04 -18.97 7.70
C ASP A 13 5.82 -17.67 7.62
N GLU A 14 6.47 -17.25 8.71
CA GLU A 14 7.37 -16.08 8.72
C GLU A 14 8.52 -16.25 7.74
N LYS A 15 9.20 -17.41 7.74
CA LYS A 15 10.28 -17.69 6.80
C LYS A 15 9.81 -17.73 5.34
N ILE A 16 8.63 -18.31 5.07
CA ILE A 16 8.02 -18.30 3.73
C ILE A 16 7.80 -16.85 3.27
N LEU A 17 7.24 -16.00 4.15
CA LEU A 17 7.03 -14.59 3.86
C LEU A 17 8.33 -13.85 3.58
N ASP A 18 9.41 -14.14 4.32
CA ASP A 18 10.71 -13.52 4.11
C ASP A 18 11.30 -13.89 2.73
N TYR A 19 11.22 -15.17 2.33
CA TYR A 19 11.63 -15.56 0.98
C TYR A 19 10.82 -14.84 -0.09
N LEU A 20 9.49 -14.81 0.01
CA LEU A 20 8.61 -14.17 -0.96
C LEU A 20 8.73 -12.64 -0.98
N LYS A 21 9.12 -12.01 0.12
CA LYS A 21 9.43 -10.56 0.15
C LYS A 21 10.71 -10.23 -0.60
N ASN A 22 11.73 -11.09 -0.50
CA ASN A 22 13.01 -10.89 -1.18
C ASN A 22 12.90 -11.23 -2.67
N ASP A 23 12.23 -12.32 -3.01
CA ASP A 23 11.93 -12.71 -4.39
C ASP A 23 10.56 -13.39 -4.46
N SER A 24 9.55 -12.63 -4.90
CA SER A 24 8.18 -13.14 -5.05
C SER A 24 8.04 -14.20 -6.16
N ARG A 25 9.08 -14.40 -6.99
CA ARG A 25 9.13 -15.39 -8.07
C ARG A 25 9.82 -16.67 -7.65
N GLU A 26 10.40 -16.73 -6.43
CA GLU A 26 11.04 -17.95 -5.94
C GLU A 26 10.05 -19.12 -5.95
N SER A 27 10.46 -20.25 -6.52
CA SER A 27 9.57 -21.40 -6.68
C SER A 27 9.26 -22.05 -5.34
N PHE A 28 8.04 -22.56 -5.18
CA PHE A 28 7.67 -23.29 -3.96
C PHE A 28 8.50 -24.55 -3.74
N VAL A 29 9.08 -25.11 -4.80
CA VAL A 29 10.03 -26.23 -4.72
C VAL A 29 11.31 -25.79 -4.01
N GLU A 30 11.89 -24.62 -4.40
CA GLU A 30 13.11 -24.11 -3.79
C GLU A 30 12.88 -23.68 -2.33
N ILE A 31 11.78 -22.97 -2.06
CA ILE A 31 11.39 -22.64 -0.67
C ILE A 31 11.23 -23.93 0.16
N GLY A 32 10.60 -24.95 -0.43
CA GLY A 32 10.42 -26.25 0.23
C GLY A 32 11.73 -26.92 0.57
N LYS A 33 12.70 -26.94 -0.35
CA LYS A 33 14.07 -27.48 -0.10
C LYS A 33 14.74 -26.73 1.06
N LYS A 34 14.71 -25.39 1.08
CA LYS A 34 15.31 -24.57 2.13
C LYS A 34 14.66 -24.80 3.50
N LEU A 35 13.36 -25.04 3.54
CA LEU A 35 12.60 -25.26 4.77
C LEU A 35 12.39 -26.74 5.14
N LYS A 36 12.92 -27.69 4.33
CA LYS A 36 12.74 -29.13 4.48
C LYS A 36 11.25 -29.53 4.46
N LEU A 37 10.48 -28.94 3.56
CA LEU A 37 9.06 -29.20 3.35
C LEU A 37 8.78 -29.57 1.89
N SER A 38 7.69 -30.29 1.65
CA SER A 38 7.24 -30.54 0.28
C SER A 38 6.69 -29.28 -0.37
N GLU A 39 6.74 -29.21 -1.72
CA GLU A 39 6.10 -28.14 -2.48
C GLU A 39 4.62 -27.96 -2.11
N SER A 40 3.90 -29.08 -1.99
CA SER A 40 2.47 -29.08 -1.64
C SER A 40 2.22 -28.46 -0.26
N ALA A 41 3.12 -28.67 0.70
CA ALA A 41 3.05 -28.06 2.03
C ALA A 41 3.25 -26.56 1.95
N ILE A 42 4.25 -26.07 1.17
CA ILE A 42 4.48 -24.66 0.94
C ILE A 42 3.28 -24.02 0.24
N ARG A 43 2.79 -24.61 -0.85
CA ARG A 43 1.62 -24.14 -1.60
C ARG A 43 0.40 -23.96 -0.71
N ARG A 44 0.11 -24.94 0.15
CA ARG A 44 -1.01 -24.88 1.10
C ARG A 44 -0.85 -23.74 2.10
N ARG A 45 0.37 -23.53 2.62
CA ARG A 45 0.68 -22.43 3.56
C ARG A 45 0.52 -21.07 2.91
N VAL A 46 1.09 -20.87 1.72
CA VAL A 46 0.93 -19.63 0.97
C VAL A 46 -0.55 -19.35 0.66
N LYS A 47 -1.30 -20.37 0.26
CA LYS A 47 -2.75 -20.23 0.07
C LYS A 47 -3.44 -19.74 1.35
N ASN A 48 -3.14 -20.34 2.49
CA ASN A 48 -3.70 -19.92 3.78
C ASN A 48 -3.34 -18.48 4.13
N LEU A 49 -2.09 -18.03 3.84
CA LEU A 49 -1.65 -16.66 4.05
C LEU A 49 -2.41 -15.66 3.17
N VAL A 50 -2.73 -16.05 1.93
CA VAL A 50 -3.57 -15.25 1.02
C VAL A 50 -5.03 -15.22 1.51
N ASP A 51 -5.60 -16.38 1.84
CA ASP A 51 -6.99 -16.48 2.29
C ASP A 51 -7.25 -15.73 3.60
N SER A 52 -6.23 -15.67 4.48
CA SER A 52 -6.26 -14.92 5.74
C SER A 52 -5.89 -13.43 5.57
N LYS A 53 -5.61 -12.98 4.35
CA LYS A 53 -5.16 -11.61 4.01
C LYS A 53 -3.87 -11.18 4.71
N VAL A 54 -3.01 -12.12 5.08
CA VAL A 54 -1.63 -11.84 5.51
C VAL A 54 -0.80 -11.45 4.28
N ILE A 55 -1.01 -12.14 3.16
CA ILE A 55 -0.59 -11.70 1.84
C ILE A 55 -1.82 -11.06 1.19
N GLU A 56 -1.79 -9.76 1.03
CA GLU A 56 -2.89 -9.02 0.41
C GLU A 56 -2.86 -9.15 -1.11
N LYS A 57 -1.64 -9.10 -1.68
CA LYS A 57 -1.42 -9.21 -3.14
C LYS A 57 0.02 -9.58 -3.44
N PHE A 58 0.24 -10.20 -4.59
CA PHE A 58 1.55 -10.28 -5.24
C PHE A 58 1.64 -9.12 -6.22
N THR A 59 2.74 -8.38 -6.18
CA THR A 59 2.96 -7.21 -7.03
C THR A 59 4.44 -7.10 -7.39
N ILE A 60 4.74 -6.21 -8.31
CA ILE A 60 6.10 -5.82 -8.66
C ILE A 60 6.35 -4.39 -8.18
N GLU A 61 7.57 -4.12 -7.77
CA GLU A 61 8.09 -2.77 -7.62
C GLU A 61 8.87 -2.42 -8.88
N MET A 62 8.46 -1.35 -9.55
CA MET A 62 9.15 -0.90 -10.75
C MET A 62 10.28 0.02 -10.36
N GLY A 63 11.45 -0.13 -11.02
CA GLY A 63 12.54 0.82 -10.91
C GLY A 63 12.12 2.23 -11.31
N GLU A 64 13.05 3.19 -11.22
CA GLU A 64 12.79 4.60 -11.56
C GLU A 64 12.18 4.69 -12.98
N THR A 65 10.91 5.04 -13.00
CA THR A 65 10.22 5.51 -14.20
C THR A 65 10.34 7.03 -14.22
N ASN A 66 10.26 7.66 -15.39
CA ASN A 66 10.23 9.13 -15.53
C ASN A 66 8.95 9.72 -14.89
N SER A 67 8.70 9.38 -13.62
CA SER A 67 7.52 9.83 -12.90
C SER A 67 7.93 10.74 -11.74
N THR A 68 7.16 11.81 -11.56
CA THR A 68 7.25 12.67 -10.39
C THR A 68 6.35 12.13 -9.30
N SER A 69 6.86 12.04 -8.10
CA SER A 69 6.08 11.61 -6.93
C SER A 69 6.01 12.72 -5.88
N ALA A 70 4.90 12.75 -5.16
CA ALA A 70 4.68 13.71 -4.08
C ALA A 70 4.01 13.03 -2.88
N ILE A 71 4.30 13.57 -1.69
CA ILE A 71 3.52 13.32 -0.48
C ILE A 71 2.62 14.54 -0.29
N VAL A 72 1.32 14.33 -0.15
CA VAL A 72 0.37 15.40 0.14
C VAL A 72 -0.24 15.14 1.51
N LEU A 73 -0.06 16.09 2.41
CA LEU A 73 -0.63 16.11 3.74
C LEU A 73 -1.92 16.96 3.68
N ILE A 74 -2.99 16.48 4.30
CA ILE A 74 -4.33 17.02 4.12
C ILE A 74 -4.99 17.19 5.47
N SER A 75 -5.53 18.38 5.72
CA SER A 75 -6.41 18.64 6.86
C SER A 75 -7.87 18.55 6.42
N VAL A 76 -8.69 17.89 7.24
CA VAL A 76 -10.11 17.68 7.03
C VAL A 76 -10.90 18.50 8.05
N ASP A 77 -12.02 19.09 7.61
CA ASP A 77 -12.94 19.79 8.50
C ASP A 77 -13.44 18.87 9.61
N SER A 78 -13.46 19.37 10.86
CA SER A 78 -13.81 18.60 12.06
C SER A 78 -15.25 18.03 12.04
N THR A 79 -16.13 18.56 11.19
CA THR A 79 -17.51 18.08 11.03
C THR A 79 -17.62 17.02 9.93
N THR A 80 -16.55 16.78 9.16
CA THR A 80 -16.54 15.87 8.04
C THR A 80 -15.92 14.52 8.43
N ASP A 81 -16.55 13.44 8.02
CA ASP A 81 -16.03 12.07 8.17
C ASP A 81 -14.79 11.89 7.29
N THR A 82 -13.63 11.76 7.93
CA THR A 82 -12.32 11.58 7.27
C THR A 82 -12.32 10.41 6.30
N SER A 83 -12.98 9.30 6.63
CA SER A 83 -13.03 8.12 5.76
C SER A 83 -13.81 8.36 4.46
N LYS A 84 -14.78 9.31 4.45
CA LYS A 84 -15.45 9.72 3.21
C LYS A 84 -14.52 10.51 2.30
N VAL A 85 -13.69 11.37 2.88
CA VAL A 85 -12.65 12.11 2.13
C VAL A 85 -11.64 11.13 1.57
N SER A 86 -11.09 10.24 2.40
CA SER A 86 -10.14 9.18 2.01
C SER A 86 -10.67 8.35 0.84
N SER A 87 -11.93 7.92 0.89
CA SER A 87 -12.57 7.15 -0.19
C SER A 87 -12.71 7.93 -1.51
N ARG A 88 -12.79 9.25 -1.47
CA ARG A 88 -12.81 10.10 -2.68
C ARG A 88 -11.39 10.27 -3.24
N LEU A 89 -10.40 10.45 -2.36
CA LEU A 89 -8.99 10.56 -2.74
C LEU A 89 -8.50 9.35 -3.52
N THR A 90 -8.90 8.13 -3.14
CA THR A 90 -8.51 6.90 -3.86
C THR A 90 -8.98 6.84 -5.31
N LYS A 91 -9.93 7.71 -5.72
CA LYS A 91 -10.46 7.76 -7.10
C LYS A 91 -9.65 8.69 -8.00
N LEU A 92 -8.79 9.53 -7.44
CA LEU A 92 -7.95 10.44 -8.23
C LEU A 92 -6.83 9.67 -8.91
N TYR A 93 -6.61 9.95 -10.19
CA TYR A 93 -5.66 9.22 -11.05
C TYR A 93 -4.24 9.16 -10.49
N ALA A 94 -3.71 10.29 -9.99
CA ALA A 94 -2.35 10.36 -9.49
C ALA A 94 -2.18 9.73 -8.11
N VAL A 95 -3.24 9.51 -7.36
CA VAL A 95 -3.20 8.95 -6.00
C VAL A 95 -2.87 7.46 -6.06
N LYS A 96 -1.78 7.05 -5.41
CA LYS A 96 -1.34 5.65 -5.32
C LYS A 96 -1.73 5.02 -4.00
N THR A 97 -1.65 5.78 -2.92
CA THR A 97 -1.94 5.28 -1.57
C THR A 97 -2.51 6.43 -0.72
N VAL A 98 -3.46 6.12 0.13
CA VAL A 98 -4.05 7.04 1.11
C VAL A 98 -3.90 6.43 2.50
N TYR A 99 -3.44 7.23 3.45
CA TYR A 99 -3.38 6.87 4.87
C TYR A 99 -4.17 7.90 5.68
N GLU A 100 -5.03 7.44 6.57
CA GLU A 100 -5.55 8.25 7.66
C GLU A 100 -4.50 8.27 8.77
N ILE A 101 -4.13 9.44 9.24
CA ILE A 101 -3.03 9.65 10.20
C ILE A 101 -3.51 10.45 11.38
N THR A 102 -2.70 10.52 12.43
CA THR A 102 -2.92 11.39 13.61
C THR A 102 -1.85 12.45 13.67
N GLY A 103 -2.16 13.61 14.23
CA GLY A 103 -1.23 14.73 14.42
C GLY A 103 -1.76 16.03 13.82
N GLN A 104 -0.90 16.79 13.17
CA GLN A 104 -1.26 18.07 12.57
C GLN A 104 -2.18 17.93 11.36
N TYR A 105 -2.10 16.81 10.64
CA TYR A 105 -2.91 16.50 9.47
C TYR A 105 -3.69 15.21 9.72
N ASP A 106 -4.80 15.05 9.02
CA ASP A 106 -5.73 13.93 9.17
C ASP A 106 -5.48 12.82 8.14
N ILE A 107 -5.00 13.19 6.95
CA ILE A 107 -4.74 12.27 5.85
C ILE A 107 -3.39 12.58 5.22
N THR A 108 -2.68 11.54 4.80
CA THR A 108 -1.57 11.67 3.86
C THR A 108 -1.78 10.80 2.64
N THR A 109 -1.36 11.29 1.48
CA THR A 109 -1.40 10.51 0.24
C THR A 109 -0.05 10.52 -0.47
N ILE A 110 0.29 9.38 -1.06
CA ILE A 110 1.38 9.28 -2.03
C ILE A 110 0.76 9.44 -3.41
N MET A 111 1.23 10.44 -4.14
CA MET A 111 0.83 10.70 -5.51
C MET A 111 1.99 10.42 -6.48
N SER A 112 1.68 9.99 -7.70
CA SER A 112 2.68 9.81 -8.75
C SER A 112 2.05 10.05 -10.11
N ALA A 113 2.71 10.85 -10.95
CA ALA A 113 2.29 11.19 -12.30
C ALA A 113 3.52 11.40 -13.21
N SER A 114 3.30 11.57 -14.52
CA SER A 114 4.40 11.73 -15.50
C SER A 114 5.12 13.07 -15.38
N SER A 115 4.50 14.07 -14.72
CA SER A 115 5.05 15.42 -14.57
C SER A 115 4.55 16.13 -13.31
N ILE A 116 5.27 17.17 -12.91
CA ILE A 116 4.83 18.07 -11.84
C ILE A 116 3.49 18.75 -12.18
N ALA A 117 3.26 19.06 -13.47
CA ALA A 117 2.01 19.68 -13.89
C ALA A 117 0.80 18.77 -13.64
N GLU A 118 0.94 17.48 -13.90
CA GLU A 118 -0.12 16.49 -13.58
C GLU A 118 -0.33 16.31 -12.08
N ILE A 119 0.74 16.37 -11.28
CA ILE A 119 0.63 16.39 -9.81
C ILE A 119 -0.18 17.62 -9.37
N ASN A 120 0.14 18.81 -9.89
CA ASN A 120 -0.59 20.02 -9.55
C ASN A 120 -2.07 19.95 -9.93
N ASN A 121 -2.38 19.46 -11.13
CA ASN A 121 -3.78 19.25 -11.55
C ASN A 121 -4.53 18.34 -10.57
N SER A 122 -3.89 17.26 -10.15
CA SER A 122 -4.50 16.32 -9.19
C SER A 122 -4.65 16.94 -7.80
N ILE A 123 -3.74 17.84 -7.39
CA ILE A 123 -3.89 18.61 -6.13
C ILE A 123 -5.08 19.56 -6.23
N ASP A 124 -5.29 20.21 -7.37
CA ASP A 124 -6.44 21.09 -7.57
C ASP A 124 -7.77 20.32 -7.54
N GLU A 125 -7.80 19.10 -8.07
CA GLU A 125 -8.96 18.21 -7.93
C GLU A 125 -9.16 17.76 -6.48
N LEU A 126 -8.09 17.43 -5.78
CA LEU A 126 -8.12 17.05 -4.37
C LEU A 126 -8.71 18.17 -3.50
N ARG A 127 -8.31 19.42 -3.73
CA ARG A 127 -8.79 20.60 -3.00
C ARG A 127 -10.28 20.88 -3.19
N LYS A 128 -10.88 20.38 -4.27
CA LYS A 128 -12.32 20.50 -4.53
C LYS A 128 -13.15 19.45 -3.76
N ILE A 129 -12.50 18.47 -3.11
CA ILE A 129 -13.22 17.47 -2.34
C ILE A 129 -13.81 18.12 -1.09
N ALA A 130 -15.15 18.02 -0.94
CA ALA A 130 -15.82 18.56 0.23
C ALA A 130 -15.26 17.95 1.53
N GLY A 131 -14.89 18.81 2.47
CA GLY A 131 -14.25 18.45 3.73
C GLY A 131 -12.73 18.66 3.74
N VAL A 132 -12.08 18.86 2.60
CA VAL A 132 -10.67 19.27 2.56
C VAL A 132 -10.56 20.75 2.91
N VAL A 133 -9.77 21.09 3.93
CA VAL A 133 -9.57 22.46 4.42
C VAL A 133 -8.23 23.01 3.99
N ASP A 134 -7.17 22.21 4.15
CA ASP A 134 -5.80 22.62 3.84
C ASP A 134 -4.98 21.46 3.28
N THR A 135 -3.96 21.80 2.50
CA THR A 135 -3.06 20.83 1.89
C THR A 135 -1.62 21.32 1.91
N ASN A 136 -0.70 20.46 2.31
CA ASN A 136 0.73 20.70 2.20
C ASN A 136 1.36 19.63 1.31
N THR A 137 2.04 20.04 0.24
CA THR A 137 2.62 19.14 -0.76
C THR A 137 4.13 19.15 -0.69
N VAL A 138 4.71 17.96 -0.60
CA VAL A 138 6.15 17.72 -0.60
C VAL A 138 6.51 16.89 -1.83
N ILE A 139 7.30 17.46 -2.76
CA ILE A 139 7.78 16.70 -3.91
C ILE A 139 8.91 15.79 -3.47
N ILE A 140 8.84 14.52 -3.88
CA ILE A 140 9.89 13.54 -3.64
C ILE A 140 10.99 13.75 -4.67
N LEU A 141 12.17 14.16 -4.22
CA LEU A 141 13.31 14.38 -5.09
C LEU A 141 14.05 13.08 -5.42
N LYS A 142 14.11 12.15 -4.46
CA LYS A 142 14.81 10.87 -4.60
C LYS A 142 14.24 9.84 -3.64
N LYS A 143 14.05 8.61 -4.12
CA LYS A 143 13.80 7.43 -3.29
C LYS A 143 15.14 6.74 -3.02
N ILE A 144 15.43 6.45 -1.75
CA ILE A 144 16.60 5.68 -1.33
C ILE A 144 16.06 4.36 -0.77
N ILE A 145 16.56 3.25 -1.29
CA ILE A 145 16.14 1.88 -0.91
C ILE A 145 17.34 1.20 -0.25
#